data_7fb6ea0d74201bc45ebf32e935127eaa
#
_entry.id   7fb6ea0d74201bc45ebf32e935127eaa
#
_cell.length_a   1.000
_cell.length_b   1.000
_cell.length_c   1.000
_cell.angle_alpha   90.00
_cell.angle_beta   90.00
_cell.angle_gamma   90.00
#
_symmetry.space_group_name_H-M   'P 1'
#
loop_
_entity.id
_entity.type
_entity.pdbx_description
1 polymer ?
#
loop_
_entity_poly.entity_id
_entity_poly.type
_entity_poly.pdbx_seq_one_letter_code
_entity_poly.pdbx_strand_id
1 'polypeptide(L)'
;MTKDFLLRLTEEHYGAGAFHVYGRLLEEQRLTRGGPLLPMWHCTAALRRAFGEDSVLVLGCTNDSLLAHLLGATPVNPLPPHYHCPNCHHLIFDAHADDGWDLPDLVCPKCGAPMAADGHNLRSRSLIGGSVVSLQVPQERFAPVCAWLRDYWAQRDCQTDTEPYSDAEVMGLRLTLPENVQGMFEVRVLYPTDRLDPLPADVPPPHTAYRRIKGMGLRLASDAWTGTERDAVERGRMAFEDVLTFREDVYDLLRQHTPPKQRRENGLPWAISEDVRKGKYATRGMPKLIENYLRKQLRVPAHYIESMKYIQYLPRKGDCVGRMMFEGER
;
A
#
# COMPACT_ATOMS: atom_id res chain seq x y z
N MET A 1 2.20 16.43 16.21
CA MET A 1 0.89 15.71 16.34
C MET A 1 0.78 15.19 17.77
N THR A 2 -0.31 15.51 18.47
CA THR A 2 -0.53 15.11 19.88
C THR A 2 -1.29 13.79 19.97
N LYS A 3 -1.16 13.10 21.12
CA LYS A 3 -1.94 11.87 21.39
C LYS A 3 -3.45 12.16 21.41
N ASP A 4 -3.83 13.33 21.94
CA ASP A 4 -5.23 13.75 22.01
C ASP A 4 -5.86 13.97 20.63
N PHE A 5 -5.07 14.45 19.66
CA PHE A 5 -5.51 14.55 18.27
C PHE A 5 -5.80 13.16 17.68
N LEU A 6 -4.89 12.20 17.89
CA LEU A 6 -5.07 10.83 17.39
C LEU A 6 -6.26 10.14 18.06
N LEU A 7 -6.46 10.36 19.37
CA LEU A 7 -7.59 9.81 20.08
C LEU A 7 -8.91 10.35 19.52
N ARG A 8 -9.03 11.69 19.38
CA ARG A 8 -10.22 12.30 18.77
C ARG A 8 -10.49 11.79 17.36
N LEU A 9 -9.46 11.70 16.52
CA LEU A 9 -9.59 11.17 15.16
C LEU A 9 -10.09 9.71 15.17
N THR A 10 -9.61 8.89 16.13
CA THR A 10 -10.09 7.52 16.32
C THR A 10 -11.57 7.50 16.70
N GLU A 11 -11.96 8.32 17.68
CA GLU A 11 -13.33 8.39 18.18
C GLU A 11 -14.32 8.90 17.14
N GLU A 12 -13.91 9.88 16.33
CA GLU A 12 -14.69 10.41 15.21
C GLU A 12 -15.04 9.34 14.17
N HIS A 13 -14.07 8.52 13.80
CA HIS A 13 -14.23 7.54 12.73
C HIS A 13 -14.70 6.16 13.20
N TYR A 14 -14.25 5.71 14.38
CA TYR A 14 -14.46 4.34 14.87
C TYR A 14 -15.13 4.27 16.25
N GLY A 15 -15.49 5.42 16.83
CA GLY A 15 -16.12 5.51 18.14
C GLY A 15 -15.16 5.30 19.32
N ALA A 16 -15.68 5.61 20.51
CA ALA A 16 -14.94 5.43 21.76
C ALA A 16 -14.60 3.95 22.01
N GLY A 17 -13.37 3.68 22.42
CA GLY A 17 -12.92 2.31 22.77
C GLY A 17 -12.31 1.53 21.60
N ALA A 18 -12.12 2.11 20.42
CA ALA A 18 -11.42 1.46 19.29
C ALA A 18 -9.89 1.39 19.52
N PHE A 19 -9.46 0.74 20.60
CA PHE A 19 -8.04 0.73 21.04
C PHE A 19 -7.07 0.12 20.01
N HIS A 20 -7.51 -0.83 19.19
CA HIS A 20 -6.66 -1.39 18.13
C HIS A 20 -6.38 -0.35 17.05
N VAL A 21 -7.38 0.45 16.65
CA VAL A 21 -7.25 1.55 15.71
C VAL A 21 -6.32 2.63 16.27
N TYR A 22 -6.55 3.05 17.52
CA TYR A 22 -5.69 4.01 18.21
C TYR A 22 -4.25 3.52 18.34
N GLY A 23 -4.05 2.24 18.67
CA GLY A 23 -2.73 1.62 18.73
C GLY A 23 -1.98 1.67 17.40
N ARG A 24 -2.68 1.45 16.28
CA ARG A 24 -2.13 1.58 14.93
C ARG A 24 -1.70 3.03 14.65
N LEU A 25 -2.52 4.02 14.98
CA LEU A 25 -2.17 5.44 14.80
C LEU A 25 -0.97 5.87 15.65
N LEU A 26 -0.85 5.37 16.88
CA LEU A 26 0.33 5.62 17.73
C LEU A 26 1.61 5.00 17.14
N GLU A 27 1.51 3.82 16.54
CA GLU A 27 2.63 3.20 15.83
C GLU A 27 3.04 4.06 14.64
N GLU A 28 2.11 4.48 13.80
CA GLU A 28 2.39 5.32 12.63
C GLU A 28 2.97 6.68 13.02
N GLN A 29 2.45 7.32 14.08
CA GLN A 29 3.03 8.54 14.62
C GLN A 29 4.51 8.38 14.96
N ARG A 30 4.86 7.24 15.59
CA ARG A 30 6.26 6.97 15.95
C ARG A 30 7.14 6.78 14.72
N LEU A 31 6.62 6.08 13.68
CA LEU A 31 7.36 5.80 12.44
C LEU A 31 7.54 7.04 11.56
N THR A 32 6.62 7.99 11.62
CA THR A 32 6.62 9.22 10.81
C THR A 32 7.09 10.46 11.57
N ARG A 33 7.50 10.32 12.85
CA ARG A 33 7.87 11.44 13.71
C ARG A 33 9.01 12.26 13.12
N GLY A 34 8.77 13.57 12.99
CA GLY A 34 9.75 14.52 12.46
C GLY A 34 9.95 14.44 10.94
N GLY A 35 9.20 13.56 10.26
CA GLY A 35 9.23 13.46 8.80
C GLY A 35 8.18 14.34 8.10
N PRO A 36 8.26 14.49 6.77
CA PRO A 36 7.41 15.38 5.98
C PRO A 36 6.02 14.82 5.68
N LEU A 37 5.75 13.54 5.95
CA LEU A 37 4.53 12.86 5.48
C LEU A 37 3.24 13.50 5.99
N LEU A 38 3.16 13.85 7.28
CA LEU A 38 1.93 14.39 7.84
C LEU A 38 1.45 15.68 7.15
N PRO A 39 2.26 16.75 7.02
CA PRO A 39 1.83 17.92 6.28
C PRO A 39 1.57 17.64 4.80
N MET A 40 2.29 16.69 4.20
CA MET A 40 2.05 16.27 2.82
C MET A 40 0.72 15.52 2.67
N TRP A 41 0.31 14.70 3.64
CA TRP A 41 -1.01 14.05 3.65
C TRP A 41 -2.15 15.05 3.80
N HIS A 42 -1.99 16.10 4.63
CA HIS A 42 -2.97 17.19 4.68
C HIS A 42 -3.09 17.91 3.33
N CYS A 43 -1.97 18.16 2.66
CA CYS A 43 -1.96 18.70 1.31
C CYS A 43 -2.68 17.77 0.32
N THR A 44 -2.36 16.47 0.34
CA THR A 44 -2.98 15.47 -0.54
C THR A 44 -4.49 15.37 -0.32
N ALA A 45 -4.94 15.39 0.93
CA ALA A 45 -6.37 15.40 1.26
C ALA A 45 -7.07 16.68 0.74
N ALA A 46 -6.43 17.84 0.85
CA ALA A 46 -6.94 19.09 0.30
C ALA A 46 -6.97 19.06 -1.24
N LEU A 47 -5.93 18.50 -1.87
CA LEU A 47 -5.87 18.30 -3.32
C LEU A 47 -7.03 17.41 -3.82
N ARG A 48 -7.25 16.26 -3.19
CA ARG A 48 -8.32 15.34 -3.55
C ARG A 48 -9.71 15.99 -3.41
N ARG A 49 -9.93 16.80 -2.38
CA ARG A 49 -11.18 17.59 -2.24
C ARG A 49 -11.33 18.64 -3.34
N ALA A 50 -10.23 19.28 -3.75
CA ALA A 50 -10.26 20.35 -4.77
C ALA A 50 -10.52 19.82 -6.18
N PHE A 51 -9.98 18.64 -6.53
CA PHE A 51 -10.08 18.07 -7.87
C PHE A 51 -11.10 16.94 -8.01
N GLY A 52 -11.66 16.46 -6.91
CA GLY A 52 -12.50 15.26 -6.84
C GLY A 52 -11.69 14.03 -6.43
N GLU A 53 -12.27 13.20 -5.59
CA GLU A 53 -11.60 12.04 -4.98
C GLU A 53 -11.14 11.03 -6.04
N ASP A 54 -11.91 10.87 -7.12
CA ASP A 54 -11.65 9.95 -8.24
C ASP A 54 -10.77 10.56 -9.34
N SER A 55 -10.18 11.75 -9.10
CA SER A 55 -9.33 12.44 -10.07
C SER A 55 -7.83 12.36 -9.74
N VAL A 56 -7.47 11.81 -8.58
CA VAL A 56 -6.10 11.71 -8.10
C VAL A 56 -5.85 10.33 -7.53
N LEU A 57 -5.10 9.51 -8.26
CA LEU A 57 -4.62 8.22 -7.77
C LEU A 57 -3.39 8.45 -6.89
N VAL A 58 -3.48 8.02 -5.64
CA VAL A 58 -2.40 8.10 -4.66
C VAL A 58 -1.67 6.76 -4.61
N LEU A 59 -0.35 6.79 -4.57
CA LEU A 59 0.51 5.60 -4.57
C LEU A 59 1.55 5.67 -3.45
N GLY A 60 2.21 4.56 -3.24
CA GLY A 60 3.34 4.44 -2.33
C GLY A 60 2.94 4.21 -0.88
N CYS A 61 3.78 4.66 0.07
CA CYS A 61 3.55 4.41 1.49
C CYS A 61 2.32 5.14 2.06
N THR A 62 1.76 6.11 1.34
CA THR A 62 0.53 6.80 1.74
C THR A 62 -0.64 5.80 1.83
N ASN A 63 -0.72 4.82 0.93
CA ASN A 63 -1.75 3.77 0.95
C ASN A 63 -1.59 2.78 2.13
N ASP A 64 -0.41 2.74 2.74
CA ASP A 64 -0.14 1.86 3.89
C ASP A 64 -0.42 2.55 5.24
N SER A 65 -0.91 3.81 5.23
CA SER A 65 -1.15 4.62 6.42
C SER A 65 -2.62 4.79 6.76
N LEU A 66 -2.99 4.35 7.96
CA LEU A 66 -4.30 4.62 8.53
C LEU A 66 -4.53 6.12 8.76
N LEU A 67 -3.49 6.82 9.22
CA LEU A 67 -3.58 8.26 9.42
C LEU A 67 -3.85 9.00 8.11
N ALA A 68 -3.19 8.61 7.01
CA ALA A 68 -3.44 9.17 5.69
C ALA A 68 -4.88 8.88 5.22
N HIS A 69 -5.38 7.66 5.48
CA HIS A 69 -6.75 7.28 5.19
C HIS A 69 -7.76 8.15 5.97
N LEU A 70 -7.63 8.26 7.28
CA LEU A 70 -8.54 9.06 8.12
C LEU A 70 -8.48 10.56 7.82
N LEU A 71 -7.37 11.07 7.33
CA LEU A 71 -7.25 12.45 6.83
C LEU A 71 -7.87 12.66 5.44
N GLY A 72 -8.24 11.58 4.74
CA GLY A 72 -8.74 11.63 3.37
C GLY A 72 -7.66 11.76 2.29
N ALA A 73 -6.39 11.55 2.65
CA ALA A 73 -5.28 11.58 1.69
C ALA A 73 -5.26 10.36 0.76
N THR A 74 -5.80 9.23 1.20
CA THR A 74 -6.01 8.02 0.40
C THR A 74 -7.34 7.36 0.73
N PRO A 75 -8.02 6.70 -0.21
CA PRO A 75 -9.21 5.91 0.06
C PRO A 75 -8.88 4.54 0.69
N VAL A 76 -7.63 4.09 0.61
CA VAL A 76 -7.21 2.75 1.03
C VAL A 76 -7.17 2.66 2.55
N ASN A 77 -7.94 1.72 3.12
CA ASN A 77 -7.94 1.43 4.54
C ASN A 77 -6.93 0.31 4.87
N PRO A 78 -5.80 0.62 5.55
CA PRO A 78 -4.75 -0.37 5.80
C PRO A 78 -5.02 -1.32 6.97
N LEU A 79 -6.12 -1.15 7.70
CA LEU A 79 -6.47 -2.04 8.81
C LEU A 79 -6.65 -3.50 8.34
N PRO A 80 -6.57 -4.48 9.22
CA PRO A 80 -7.03 -5.84 8.93
C PRO A 80 -8.51 -5.85 8.50
N PRO A 81 -8.97 -6.89 7.80
CA PRO A 81 -10.37 -7.06 7.45
C PRO A 81 -11.29 -6.88 8.66
N HIS A 82 -12.30 -6.04 8.52
CA HIS A 82 -13.20 -5.70 9.62
C HIS A 82 -14.55 -5.20 9.14
N TYR A 83 -15.53 -5.33 10.02
CA TYR A 83 -16.82 -4.66 9.91
C TYR A 83 -16.85 -3.43 10.80
N HIS A 84 -17.35 -2.33 10.27
CA HIS A 84 -17.60 -1.09 11.00
C HIS A 84 -19.05 -0.68 10.83
N CYS A 85 -19.74 -0.45 11.94
CA CYS A 85 -21.12 0.05 11.92
C CYS A 85 -21.12 1.59 11.83
N PRO A 86 -21.64 2.18 10.75
CA PRO A 86 -21.67 3.62 10.60
C PRO A 86 -22.62 4.33 11.60
N ASN A 87 -23.58 3.58 12.19
CA ASN A 87 -24.57 4.13 13.11
C ASN A 87 -24.11 4.15 14.58
N CYS A 88 -23.49 3.07 15.07
CA CYS A 88 -23.09 2.96 16.48
C CYS A 88 -21.59 2.71 16.67
N HIS A 89 -20.80 2.77 15.62
CA HIS A 89 -19.35 2.56 15.59
C HIS A 89 -18.91 1.19 16.14
N HIS A 90 -19.82 0.18 16.17
CA HIS A 90 -19.43 -1.16 16.54
C HIS A 90 -18.45 -1.72 15.54
N LEU A 91 -17.33 -2.25 16.02
CA LEU A 91 -16.19 -2.71 15.22
C LEU A 91 -15.96 -4.20 15.49
N ILE A 92 -15.86 -5.01 14.42
CA ILE A 92 -15.60 -6.44 14.48
C ILE A 92 -14.46 -6.75 13.51
N PHE A 93 -13.30 -7.18 14.01
CA PHE A 93 -12.21 -7.65 13.18
C PHE A 93 -12.39 -9.13 12.82
N ASP A 94 -12.21 -9.46 11.54
CA ASP A 94 -12.18 -10.85 11.06
C ASP A 94 -10.73 -11.25 10.73
N ALA A 95 -10.19 -12.19 11.51
CA ALA A 95 -8.82 -12.66 11.34
C ALA A 95 -8.69 -13.74 10.25
N HIS A 96 -9.79 -14.21 9.66
CA HIS A 96 -9.82 -15.32 8.71
C HIS A 96 -10.01 -14.87 7.26
N ALA A 97 -10.50 -13.63 7.04
CA ALA A 97 -10.64 -13.09 5.71
C ALA A 97 -9.28 -12.59 5.16
N ASP A 98 -9.02 -12.82 3.88
CA ASP A 98 -7.82 -12.35 3.19
C ASP A 98 -7.90 -10.84 2.87
N ASP A 99 -9.13 -10.35 2.66
CA ASP A 99 -9.41 -8.94 2.36
C ASP A 99 -10.79 -8.53 2.87
N GLY A 100 -10.95 -7.26 3.26
CA GLY A 100 -12.21 -6.73 3.79
C GLY A 100 -13.34 -6.72 2.76
N TRP A 101 -13.03 -6.67 1.47
CA TRP A 101 -14.03 -6.72 0.40
C TRP A 101 -14.60 -8.12 0.16
N ASP A 102 -14.00 -9.16 0.73
CA ASP A 102 -14.52 -10.53 0.67
C ASP A 102 -15.41 -10.90 1.88
N LEU A 103 -15.56 -9.97 2.83
CA LEU A 103 -16.44 -10.15 3.97
C LEU A 103 -17.91 -10.16 3.52
N PRO A 104 -18.72 -11.14 3.94
CA PRO A 104 -20.14 -11.19 3.61
C PRO A 104 -20.91 -10.04 4.28
N ASP A 105 -22.08 -9.71 3.74
CA ASP A 105 -22.95 -8.70 4.35
C ASP A 105 -23.30 -9.06 5.80
N LEU A 106 -23.18 -8.09 6.71
CA LEU A 106 -23.44 -8.27 8.11
C LEU A 106 -24.32 -7.14 8.67
N VAL A 107 -25.28 -7.51 9.49
CA VAL A 107 -26.12 -6.59 10.26
C VAL A 107 -25.50 -6.41 11.65
N CYS A 108 -25.39 -5.17 12.09
CA CYS A 108 -24.80 -4.84 13.39
C CYS A 108 -25.55 -5.50 14.55
N PRO A 109 -24.88 -6.35 15.37
CA PRO A 109 -25.52 -7.03 16.48
C PRO A 109 -25.94 -6.08 17.62
N LYS A 110 -25.46 -4.82 17.60
CA LYS A 110 -25.80 -3.83 18.64
C LYS A 110 -26.99 -2.96 18.26
N CYS A 111 -27.12 -2.54 17.01
CA CYS A 111 -28.14 -1.55 16.63
C CYS A 111 -28.99 -1.96 15.42
N GLY A 112 -28.72 -3.11 14.80
CA GLY A 112 -29.49 -3.61 13.65
C GLY A 112 -29.20 -2.90 12.31
N ALA A 113 -28.29 -1.95 12.23
CA ALA A 113 -27.93 -1.27 10.99
C ALA A 113 -26.98 -2.16 10.14
N PRO A 114 -26.97 -2.03 8.80
CA PRO A 114 -25.95 -2.65 7.95
C PRO A 114 -24.55 -2.20 8.37
N MET A 115 -23.59 -3.11 8.39
CA MET A 115 -22.19 -2.81 8.67
C MET A 115 -21.42 -2.66 7.36
N ALA A 116 -20.48 -1.72 7.33
CA ALA A 116 -19.52 -1.60 6.25
C ALA A 116 -18.39 -2.62 6.45
N ALA A 117 -18.05 -3.36 5.40
CA ALA A 117 -16.92 -4.27 5.34
C ALA A 117 -15.74 -3.58 4.64
N ASP A 118 -14.56 -3.59 5.27
CA ASP A 118 -13.36 -2.88 4.78
C ASP A 118 -12.08 -3.48 5.36
N GLY A 119 -10.92 -2.96 4.92
CA GLY A 119 -9.60 -3.28 5.46
C GLY A 119 -8.79 -4.25 4.60
N HIS A 120 -7.56 -3.85 4.27
CA HIS A 120 -6.68 -4.54 3.32
C HIS A 120 -5.41 -5.13 3.96
N ASN A 121 -5.31 -5.11 5.30
CA ASN A 121 -4.20 -5.69 6.07
C ASN A 121 -2.82 -5.20 5.62
N LEU A 122 -2.63 -3.89 5.45
CA LEU A 122 -1.38 -3.30 5.02
C LEU A 122 -0.46 -2.96 6.20
N ARG A 123 0.85 -3.02 5.98
CA ARG A 123 1.85 -2.86 7.05
C ARG A 123 2.35 -1.42 7.15
N SER A 124 2.35 -0.85 8.36
CA SER A 124 2.88 0.49 8.67
C SER A 124 4.40 0.63 8.44
N ARG A 125 5.14 -0.48 8.33
CA ARG A 125 6.60 -0.47 8.21
C ARG A 125 7.13 0.28 6.98
N SER A 126 6.35 0.40 5.92
CA SER A 126 6.66 1.21 4.73
C SER A 126 6.79 2.70 5.01
N LEU A 127 6.28 3.18 6.15
CA LEU A 127 6.34 4.57 6.56
C LEU A 127 7.72 4.99 7.09
N ILE A 128 8.59 4.02 7.42
CA ILE A 128 9.94 4.30 7.94
C ILE A 128 10.76 5.02 6.87
N GLY A 129 11.18 6.25 7.19
CA GLY A 129 11.97 7.09 6.27
C GLY A 129 11.17 7.57 5.06
N GLY A 130 9.84 7.49 5.08
CA GLY A 130 8.98 7.99 4.02
C GLY A 130 9.10 9.51 3.89
N SER A 131 9.38 9.97 2.67
CA SER A 131 9.54 11.39 2.34
C SER A 131 8.93 11.75 0.99
N VAL A 132 8.28 10.80 0.33
CA VAL A 132 7.70 10.98 -1.00
C VAL A 132 6.21 10.64 -0.97
N VAL A 133 5.40 11.51 -1.56
CA VAL A 133 4.00 11.22 -1.92
C VAL A 133 3.93 11.15 -3.44
N SER A 134 3.57 9.99 -3.97
CA SER A 134 3.43 9.75 -5.40
C SER A 134 1.96 9.86 -5.81
N LEU A 135 1.71 10.64 -6.85
CA LEU A 135 0.39 10.92 -7.39
C LEU A 135 0.36 10.57 -8.88
N GLN A 136 -0.74 10.00 -9.35
CA GLN A 136 -1.03 9.90 -10.78
C GLN A 136 -2.37 10.58 -11.08
N VAL A 137 -2.40 11.33 -12.15
CA VAL A 137 -3.57 12.14 -12.54
C VAL A 137 -3.81 12.02 -14.05
N PRO A 138 -5.07 12.10 -14.51
CA PRO A 138 -5.36 12.17 -15.94
C PRO A 138 -4.59 13.29 -16.63
N GLN A 139 -4.26 13.13 -17.90
CA GLN A 139 -3.45 14.06 -18.69
C GLN A 139 -3.95 15.52 -18.58
N GLU A 140 -5.27 15.72 -18.67
CA GLU A 140 -5.89 17.02 -18.59
C GLU A 140 -5.83 17.68 -17.21
N ARG A 141 -5.56 16.89 -16.16
CA ARG A 141 -5.40 17.34 -14.77
C ARG A 141 -3.96 17.59 -14.38
N PHE A 142 -3.00 17.11 -15.16
CA PHE A 142 -1.58 17.16 -14.79
C PHE A 142 -1.10 18.59 -14.52
N ALA A 143 -1.23 19.49 -15.51
CA ALA A 143 -0.79 20.88 -15.34
C ALA A 143 -1.56 21.65 -14.25
N PRO A 144 -2.90 21.57 -14.15
CA PRO A 144 -3.65 22.16 -13.04
C PRO A 144 -3.23 21.64 -11.66
N VAL A 145 -3.01 20.34 -11.48
CA VAL A 145 -2.58 19.75 -10.21
C VAL A 145 -1.18 20.23 -9.84
N CYS A 146 -0.26 20.26 -10.80
CA CYS A 146 1.09 20.77 -10.59
C CYS A 146 1.12 22.25 -10.17
N ALA A 147 0.29 23.08 -10.78
CA ALA A 147 0.15 24.48 -10.40
C ALA A 147 -0.43 24.63 -8.99
N TRP A 148 -1.52 23.90 -8.71
CA TRP A 148 -2.17 23.92 -7.41
C TRP A 148 -1.23 23.50 -6.26
N LEU A 149 -0.40 22.48 -6.45
CA LEU A 149 0.58 22.04 -5.45
C LEU A 149 1.61 23.14 -5.14
N ARG A 150 2.14 23.82 -6.18
CA ARG A 150 3.07 24.93 -5.96
C ARG A 150 2.41 26.06 -5.18
N ASP A 151 1.20 26.48 -5.56
CA ASP A 151 0.45 27.54 -4.91
C ASP A 151 0.11 27.19 -3.47
N TYR A 152 -0.30 25.95 -3.21
CA TYR A 152 -0.61 25.46 -1.86
C TYR A 152 0.56 25.63 -0.90
N TRP A 153 1.78 25.30 -1.34
CA TRP A 153 2.97 25.37 -0.50
C TRP A 153 3.58 26.79 -0.46
N ALA A 154 3.48 27.57 -1.53
CA ALA A 154 3.89 28.96 -1.55
C ALA A 154 3.14 29.82 -0.51
N GLN A 155 1.86 29.51 -0.27
CA GLN A 155 1.03 30.17 0.74
C GLN A 155 1.37 29.80 2.19
N ARG A 156 2.32 28.89 2.41
CA ARG A 156 2.67 28.31 3.73
C ARG A 156 4.12 28.51 4.13
N ASP A 157 4.78 29.50 3.53
CA ASP A 157 6.20 29.84 3.77
C ASP A 157 7.16 28.61 3.65
N CYS A 158 6.78 27.62 2.83
CA CYS A 158 7.61 26.48 2.53
C CYS A 158 8.45 26.74 1.27
N GLN A 159 9.74 26.44 1.35
CA GLN A 159 10.58 26.49 0.16
C GLN A 159 10.20 25.32 -0.75
N THR A 160 10.00 25.64 -2.04
CA THR A 160 9.68 24.65 -3.07
C THR A 160 10.65 24.78 -4.22
N ASP A 161 11.06 23.63 -4.77
CA ASP A 161 11.88 23.56 -5.97
C ASP A 161 11.32 22.47 -6.89
N THR A 162 11.40 22.69 -8.20
CA THR A 162 10.93 21.71 -9.18
C THR A 162 12.09 20.83 -9.59
N GLU A 163 11.96 19.53 -9.32
CA GLU A 163 12.93 18.53 -9.79
C GLU A 163 12.87 18.42 -11.31
N PRO A 164 14.01 18.47 -12.00
CA PRO A 164 14.06 18.29 -13.44
C PRO A 164 13.83 16.81 -13.79
N TYR A 165 12.77 16.54 -14.53
CA TYR A 165 12.56 15.25 -15.20
C TYR A 165 12.73 15.44 -16.70
N SER A 166 13.29 14.43 -17.37
CA SER A 166 13.41 14.42 -18.84
C SER A 166 12.06 14.21 -19.54
N ASP A 167 11.05 13.74 -18.79
CA ASP A 167 9.71 13.45 -19.25
C ASP A 167 8.77 14.59 -18.86
N ALA A 168 8.08 15.18 -19.84
CA ALA A 168 7.09 16.24 -19.62
C ALA A 168 5.84 15.77 -18.86
N GLU A 169 5.62 14.46 -18.74
CA GLU A 169 4.51 13.83 -18.02
C GLU A 169 4.84 13.53 -16.54
N VAL A 170 6.00 13.98 -16.09
CA VAL A 170 6.44 13.80 -14.71
C VAL A 170 6.89 15.12 -14.11
N MET A 171 6.38 15.48 -12.94
CA MET A 171 6.84 16.58 -12.12
C MET A 171 7.28 16.08 -10.74
N GLY A 172 8.48 16.42 -10.33
CA GLY A 172 8.93 16.37 -8.93
C GLY A 172 8.85 17.75 -8.30
N LEU A 173 8.17 17.89 -7.18
CA LEU A 173 8.16 19.09 -6.36
C LEU A 173 8.83 18.78 -5.03
N ARG A 174 10.07 19.22 -4.87
CA ARG A 174 10.80 19.13 -3.62
C ARG A 174 10.30 20.22 -2.66
N LEU A 175 10.10 19.84 -1.42
CA LEU A 175 9.66 20.72 -0.35
C LEU A 175 10.73 20.77 0.73
N THR A 176 11.04 21.97 1.20
CA THR A 176 11.77 22.18 2.45
C THR A 176 10.80 22.74 3.47
N LEU A 177 10.36 21.90 4.38
CA LEU A 177 9.47 22.23 5.49
C LEU A 177 10.25 22.89 6.64
N PRO A 178 9.59 23.51 7.64
CA PRO A 178 10.25 24.00 8.84
C PRO A 178 11.21 22.97 9.43
N GLU A 179 12.29 23.43 10.07
CA GLU A 179 13.38 22.59 10.63
C GLU A 179 14.18 21.82 9.56
N ASN A 180 14.18 22.30 8.29
CA ASN A 180 14.90 21.68 7.16
C ASN A 180 14.49 20.24 6.84
N VAL A 181 13.25 19.88 7.14
CA VAL A 181 12.70 18.56 6.80
C VAL A 181 12.38 18.51 5.30
N GLN A 182 12.97 17.53 4.60
CA GLN A 182 12.80 17.37 3.17
C GLN A 182 11.67 16.42 2.83
N GLY A 183 10.78 16.84 1.91
CA GLY A 183 9.76 16.02 1.31
C GLY A 183 9.68 16.22 -0.20
N MET A 184 9.00 15.32 -0.89
CA MET A 184 8.80 15.43 -2.33
C MET A 184 7.42 14.94 -2.75
N PHE A 185 6.73 15.72 -3.58
CA PHE A 185 5.64 15.22 -4.40
C PHE A 185 6.19 14.79 -5.76
N GLU A 186 5.86 13.57 -6.15
CA GLU A 186 6.06 13.08 -7.50
C GLU A 186 4.70 12.95 -8.18
N VAL A 187 4.45 13.76 -9.19
CA VAL A 187 3.21 13.76 -9.95
C VAL A 187 3.48 13.20 -11.33
N ARG A 188 2.71 12.21 -11.75
CA ARG A 188 2.80 11.57 -13.07
C ARG A 188 1.46 11.60 -13.78
N VAL A 189 1.51 11.61 -15.10
CA VAL A 189 0.32 11.34 -15.89
C VAL A 189 -0.10 9.88 -15.67
N LEU A 190 -1.39 9.71 -15.42
CA LEU A 190 -2.02 8.41 -15.30
C LEU A 190 -2.27 7.82 -16.68
N TYR A 191 -1.72 6.65 -16.92
CA TYR A 191 -2.08 5.85 -18.08
C TYR A 191 -3.29 4.97 -17.77
N PRO A 192 -4.30 4.95 -18.66
CA PRO A 192 -5.47 4.09 -18.52
C PRO A 192 -5.10 2.60 -18.38
N THR A 193 -5.96 1.83 -17.72
CA THR A 193 -5.72 0.40 -17.43
C THR A 193 -5.66 -0.46 -18.68
N ASP A 194 -6.30 -0.03 -19.78
CA ASP A 194 -6.23 -0.68 -21.09
C ASP A 194 -4.81 -0.69 -21.70
N ARG A 195 -3.91 0.13 -21.16
CA ARG A 195 -2.48 0.12 -21.51
C ARG A 195 -1.64 -0.83 -20.63
N LEU A 196 -2.22 -1.42 -19.60
CA LEU A 196 -1.55 -2.48 -18.84
C LEU A 196 -1.67 -3.80 -19.63
N ASP A 197 -0.65 -4.62 -19.48
CA ASP A 197 -0.70 -5.96 -20.06
C ASP A 197 -1.94 -6.72 -19.54
N PRO A 198 -2.66 -7.45 -20.41
CA PRO A 198 -3.77 -8.27 -19.97
C PRO A 198 -3.27 -9.35 -19.01
N LEU A 199 -4.14 -9.82 -18.12
CA LEU A 199 -3.83 -11.01 -17.35
C LEU A 199 -3.52 -12.18 -18.30
N PRO A 200 -2.47 -12.95 -18.03
CA PRO A 200 -2.22 -14.18 -18.77
C PRO A 200 -3.46 -15.08 -18.79
N ALA A 201 -3.75 -15.68 -19.94
CA ALA A 201 -4.99 -16.46 -20.14
C ALA A 201 -5.11 -17.70 -19.23
N ASP A 202 -4.01 -18.13 -18.66
CA ASP A 202 -3.87 -19.26 -17.73
C ASP A 202 -3.97 -18.86 -16.25
N VAL A 203 -4.13 -17.58 -15.94
CA VAL A 203 -4.44 -17.13 -14.58
C VAL A 203 -5.86 -17.56 -14.23
N PRO A 204 -6.06 -18.24 -13.06
CA PRO A 204 -7.40 -18.64 -12.64
C PRO A 204 -8.37 -17.47 -12.54
N PRO A 205 -9.63 -17.61 -12.97
CA PRO A 205 -10.63 -16.56 -12.89
C PRO A 205 -10.80 -16.07 -11.43
N PRO A 206 -10.90 -14.74 -11.19
CA PRO A 206 -11.06 -14.20 -9.86
C PRO A 206 -12.49 -14.45 -9.35
N HIS A 207 -12.63 -15.23 -8.28
CA HIS A 207 -13.89 -15.48 -7.59
C HIS A 207 -14.08 -14.60 -6.35
N THR A 208 -13.00 -13.97 -5.86
CA THR A 208 -12.96 -13.13 -4.67
C THR A 208 -12.32 -11.79 -5.00
N ALA A 209 -12.60 -10.77 -4.16
CA ALA A 209 -11.95 -9.47 -4.27
C ALA A 209 -10.43 -9.60 -4.09
N TYR A 210 -9.99 -10.43 -3.15
CA TYR A 210 -8.56 -10.68 -2.95
C TYR A 210 -7.88 -11.22 -4.23
N ARG A 211 -8.52 -12.15 -4.95
CA ARG A 211 -8.00 -12.63 -6.25
C ARG A 211 -7.97 -11.54 -7.31
N ARG A 212 -8.95 -10.61 -7.34
CA ARG A 212 -8.89 -9.43 -8.22
C ARG A 212 -7.70 -8.54 -7.88
N ILE A 213 -7.44 -8.28 -6.58
CA ILE A 213 -6.27 -7.53 -6.13
C ILE A 213 -4.98 -8.23 -6.56
N LYS A 214 -4.89 -9.57 -6.44
CA LYS A 214 -3.76 -10.38 -6.93
C LYS A 214 -3.59 -10.24 -8.44
N GLY A 215 -4.69 -10.29 -9.19
CA GLY A 215 -4.69 -10.06 -10.65
C GLY A 215 -4.17 -8.67 -11.02
N MET A 216 -4.59 -7.61 -10.32
CA MET A 216 -4.04 -6.28 -10.51
C MET A 216 -2.54 -6.25 -10.19
N GLY A 217 -2.12 -6.97 -9.14
CA GLY A 217 -0.70 -7.14 -8.80
C GLY A 217 0.10 -7.72 -9.96
N LEU A 218 -0.39 -8.78 -10.61
CA LEU A 218 0.27 -9.38 -11.78
C LEU A 218 0.36 -8.45 -12.98
N ARG A 219 -0.70 -7.65 -13.25
CA ARG A 219 -0.70 -6.67 -14.35
C ARG A 219 0.28 -5.52 -14.15
N LEU A 220 0.57 -5.18 -12.89
CA LEU A 220 1.53 -4.13 -12.53
C LEU A 220 2.94 -4.66 -12.29
N ALA A 221 3.09 -5.96 -12.07
CA ALA A 221 4.37 -6.62 -11.83
C ALA A 221 5.13 -6.90 -13.14
N SER A 222 6.43 -7.17 -13.03
CA SER A 222 7.25 -7.67 -14.11
C SER A 222 7.86 -9.01 -13.70
N ASP A 223 7.63 -10.04 -14.54
CA ASP A 223 8.12 -11.41 -14.37
C ASP A 223 7.66 -12.11 -13.08
N ALA A 224 6.47 -11.76 -12.57
CA ALA A 224 5.88 -12.40 -11.39
C ALA A 224 5.11 -13.70 -11.73
N TRP A 225 4.57 -13.81 -12.95
CA TRP A 225 3.87 -15.02 -13.44
C TRP A 225 4.74 -15.78 -14.40
N THR A 226 5.87 -16.32 -13.94
CA THR A 226 6.84 -17.03 -14.76
C THR A 226 7.27 -18.33 -14.10
N GLY A 227 7.52 -19.32 -14.93
CA GLY A 227 8.22 -20.56 -14.56
C GLY A 227 7.61 -21.31 -13.39
N THR A 228 8.25 -21.25 -12.23
CA THR A 228 8.02 -22.17 -11.12
C THR A 228 6.68 -21.96 -10.39
N GLU A 229 6.19 -20.74 -10.23
CA GLU A 229 4.90 -20.48 -9.55
C GLU A 229 3.73 -20.84 -10.46
N ARG A 230 3.78 -20.41 -11.72
CA ARG A 230 2.82 -20.80 -12.75
C ARG A 230 2.68 -22.33 -12.84
N ASP A 231 3.79 -23.05 -13.03
CA ASP A 231 3.82 -24.50 -13.07
C ASP A 231 3.25 -25.16 -11.79
N ALA A 232 3.46 -24.54 -10.63
CA ALA A 232 2.96 -25.04 -9.36
C ALA A 232 1.44 -24.88 -9.24
N VAL A 233 0.89 -23.74 -9.69
CA VAL A 233 -0.56 -23.49 -9.73
C VAL A 233 -1.24 -24.39 -10.75
N GLU A 234 -0.73 -24.47 -12.00
CA GLU A 234 -1.29 -25.32 -13.05
C GLU A 234 -1.35 -26.81 -12.66
N ARG A 235 -0.37 -27.26 -11.87
CA ARG A 235 -0.32 -28.65 -11.36
C ARG A 235 -1.07 -28.84 -10.03
N GLY A 236 -1.78 -27.82 -9.55
CA GLY A 236 -2.53 -27.88 -8.28
C GLY A 236 -1.67 -28.07 -7.02
N ARG A 237 -0.38 -27.71 -7.08
CA ARG A 237 0.56 -27.81 -5.96
C ARG A 237 0.64 -26.54 -5.13
N MET A 238 0.08 -25.43 -5.62
CA MET A 238 0.02 -24.13 -4.99
C MET A 238 -1.30 -23.45 -5.32
N ALA A 239 -1.93 -22.80 -4.36
CA ALA A 239 -3.08 -21.95 -4.63
C ALA A 239 -2.65 -20.65 -5.30
N PHE A 240 -3.52 -20.05 -6.12
CA PHE A 240 -3.23 -18.77 -6.78
C PHE A 240 -3.00 -17.65 -5.75
N GLU A 241 -3.65 -17.72 -4.61
CA GLU A 241 -3.51 -16.80 -3.50
C GLU A 241 -2.09 -16.77 -2.91
N ASP A 242 -1.34 -17.85 -3.06
CA ASP A 242 0.03 -17.98 -2.55
C ASP A 242 1.10 -17.46 -3.54
N VAL A 243 0.71 -17.08 -4.77
CA VAL A 243 1.63 -16.51 -5.77
C VAL A 243 2.18 -15.16 -5.31
N LEU A 244 3.46 -14.89 -5.55
CA LEU A 244 4.10 -13.61 -5.22
C LEU A 244 3.72 -12.53 -6.25
N THR A 245 2.68 -11.76 -6.00
CA THR A 245 2.15 -10.73 -6.90
C THR A 245 2.41 -9.31 -6.44
N PHE A 246 2.68 -9.12 -5.15
CA PHE A 246 3.07 -7.84 -4.57
C PHE A 246 4.09 -8.02 -3.43
N ARG A 247 4.73 -6.93 -3.03
CA ARG A 247 5.79 -6.93 -1.98
C ARG A 247 5.35 -7.63 -0.69
N GLU A 248 4.09 -7.42 -0.29
CA GLU A 248 3.53 -7.96 0.95
C GLU A 248 3.52 -9.48 0.95
N ASP A 249 3.29 -10.13 -0.19
CA ASP A 249 3.36 -11.59 -0.32
C ASP A 249 4.75 -12.10 0.09
N VAL A 250 5.80 -11.48 -0.45
CA VAL A 250 7.18 -11.84 -0.09
C VAL A 250 7.43 -11.61 1.40
N TYR A 251 7.00 -10.47 1.92
CA TYR A 251 7.21 -10.15 3.34
C TYR A 251 6.47 -11.12 4.26
N ASP A 252 5.20 -11.40 3.99
CA ASP A 252 4.38 -12.27 4.84
C ASP A 252 4.85 -13.73 4.74
N LEU A 253 5.24 -14.23 3.56
CA LEU A 253 5.92 -15.51 3.38
C LEU A 253 7.16 -15.62 4.29
N LEU A 254 8.07 -14.66 4.20
CA LEU A 254 9.30 -14.68 5.00
C LEU A 254 9.01 -14.57 6.50
N ARG A 255 8.01 -13.77 6.88
CA ARG A 255 7.62 -13.61 8.28
C ARG A 255 6.99 -14.87 8.85
N GLN A 256 6.19 -15.61 8.08
CA GLN A 256 5.64 -16.91 8.48
C GLN A 256 6.76 -17.91 8.82
N HIS A 257 7.80 -17.94 8.02
CA HIS A 257 8.98 -18.81 8.22
C HIS A 257 9.96 -18.28 9.28
N THR A 258 9.83 -17.03 9.72
CA THR A 258 10.69 -16.45 10.78
C THR A 258 10.20 -16.92 12.16
N PRO A 259 11.09 -17.45 13.02
CA PRO A 259 10.74 -17.87 14.37
C PRO A 259 10.07 -16.74 15.17
N PRO A 260 9.00 -17.02 15.95
CA PRO A 260 8.22 -15.99 16.66
C PRO A 260 9.05 -15.03 17.52
N LYS A 261 10.08 -15.52 18.18
CA LYS A 261 10.98 -14.70 19.02
C LYS A 261 11.78 -13.66 18.22
N GLN A 262 12.04 -13.93 16.93
CA GLN A 262 12.82 -13.04 16.04
C GLN A 262 11.94 -12.08 15.21
N ARG A 263 10.63 -12.29 15.17
CA ARG A 263 9.73 -11.51 14.28
C ARG A 263 9.69 -10.01 14.58
N ARG A 264 9.90 -9.61 15.84
CA ARG A 264 9.85 -8.20 16.27
C ARG A 264 11.11 -7.42 15.93
N GLU A 265 12.26 -8.07 15.99
CA GLU A 265 13.59 -7.43 15.87
C GLU A 265 14.22 -7.61 14.50
N ASN A 266 13.83 -8.66 13.78
CA ASN A 266 14.42 -9.00 12.50
C ASN A 266 13.86 -8.13 11.37
N GLY A 267 14.61 -7.11 10.94
CA GLY A 267 14.31 -6.29 9.79
C GLY A 267 14.61 -6.95 8.44
N LEU A 268 15.26 -8.11 8.44
CA LEU A 268 15.74 -8.77 7.22
C LEU A 268 14.60 -9.24 6.27
N PRO A 269 13.47 -9.82 6.75
CA PRO A 269 12.34 -10.11 5.87
C PRO A 269 11.82 -8.90 5.09
N TRP A 270 11.77 -7.74 5.75
CA TRP A 270 11.39 -6.49 5.08
C TRP A 270 12.42 -6.04 4.04
N ALA A 271 13.70 -6.06 4.39
CA ALA A 271 14.77 -5.69 3.47
C ALA A 271 14.79 -6.59 2.22
N ILE A 272 14.62 -7.91 2.41
CA ILE A 272 14.54 -8.87 1.31
C ILE A 272 13.31 -8.59 0.44
N SER A 273 12.13 -8.35 1.03
CA SER A 273 10.92 -8.04 0.26
C SER A 273 11.07 -6.75 -0.57
N GLU A 274 11.74 -5.73 -0.06
CA GLU A 274 12.06 -4.50 -0.81
C GLU A 274 13.09 -4.75 -1.92
N ASP A 275 14.06 -5.64 -1.71
CA ASP A 275 15.04 -6.00 -2.73
C ASP A 275 14.41 -6.80 -3.87
N VAL A 276 13.52 -7.75 -3.55
CA VAL A 276 12.71 -8.49 -4.55
C VAL A 276 11.81 -7.50 -5.31
N ARG A 277 11.07 -6.66 -4.59
CA ARG A 277 10.19 -5.65 -5.21
C ARG A 277 10.90 -4.78 -6.24
N LYS A 278 12.15 -4.43 -5.99
CA LYS A 278 12.97 -3.57 -6.86
C LYS A 278 13.77 -4.36 -7.90
N GLY A 279 13.54 -5.65 -8.04
CA GLY A 279 14.24 -6.51 -8.99
C GLY A 279 15.75 -6.62 -8.77
N LYS A 280 16.24 -6.36 -7.55
CA LYS A 280 17.69 -6.39 -7.30
C LYS A 280 18.29 -7.76 -7.50
N TYR A 281 17.56 -8.83 -7.16
CA TYR A 281 18.04 -10.18 -7.33
C TYR A 281 17.98 -10.65 -8.78
N ALA A 282 17.02 -10.15 -9.57
CA ALA A 282 16.96 -10.41 -11.00
C ALA A 282 18.11 -9.73 -11.75
N THR A 283 18.47 -8.50 -11.35
CA THR A 283 19.49 -7.70 -12.06
C THR A 283 20.93 -7.99 -11.60
N ARG A 284 21.13 -8.30 -10.31
CA ARG A 284 22.48 -8.44 -9.70
C ARG A 284 22.76 -9.83 -9.15
N GLY A 285 21.78 -10.75 -9.23
CA GLY A 285 21.82 -12.05 -8.59
C GLY A 285 21.54 -11.97 -7.07
N MET A 286 20.96 -13.03 -6.53
CA MET A 286 20.72 -13.16 -5.10
C MET A 286 22.05 -13.48 -4.37
N PRO A 287 22.46 -12.70 -3.34
CA PRO A 287 23.66 -13.01 -2.57
C PRO A 287 23.59 -14.40 -1.93
N LYS A 288 24.67 -15.18 -1.98
CA LYS A 288 24.74 -16.53 -1.39
C LYS A 288 24.36 -16.56 0.10
N LEU A 289 24.70 -15.48 0.85
CA LEU A 289 24.31 -15.32 2.25
C LEU A 289 22.79 -15.29 2.41
N ILE A 290 22.09 -14.53 1.58
CA ILE A 290 20.61 -14.42 1.58
C ILE A 290 19.99 -15.75 1.16
N GLU A 291 20.47 -16.38 0.09
CA GLU A 291 19.97 -17.68 -0.34
C GLU A 291 20.14 -18.76 0.75
N ASN A 292 21.30 -18.81 1.40
CA ASN A 292 21.54 -19.71 2.52
C ASN A 292 20.62 -19.42 3.72
N TYR A 293 20.36 -18.16 4.01
CA TYR A 293 19.43 -17.74 5.05
C TYR A 293 18.02 -18.24 4.75
N LEU A 294 17.52 -18.02 3.52
CA LEU A 294 16.19 -18.46 3.08
C LEU A 294 16.07 -20.00 3.11
N ARG A 295 17.05 -20.72 2.54
CA ARG A 295 17.01 -22.18 2.44
C ARG A 295 17.23 -22.90 3.77
N LYS A 296 18.28 -22.51 4.52
CA LYS A 296 18.74 -23.28 5.68
C LYS A 296 18.16 -22.80 6.99
N GLN A 297 17.98 -21.48 7.17
CA GLN A 297 17.47 -20.93 8.43
C GLN A 297 15.96 -20.78 8.43
N LEU A 298 15.37 -20.17 7.38
CA LEU A 298 13.95 -19.98 7.26
C LEU A 298 13.24 -21.20 6.65
N ARG A 299 13.94 -22.06 5.92
CA ARG A 299 13.36 -23.23 5.22
C ARG A 299 12.24 -22.82 4.25
N VAL A 300 12.41 -21.69 3.57
CA VAL A 300 11.49 -21.25 2.52
C VAL A 300 11.51 -22.27 1.37
N PRO A 301 10.34 -22.68 0.83
CA PRO A 301 10.24 -23.59 -0.30
C PRO A 301 11.07 -23.10 -1.50
N ALA A 302 11.72 -24.05 -2.19
CA ALA A 302 12.69 -23.74 -3.25
C ALA A 302 12.08 -22.93 -4.40
N HIS A 303 10.82 -23.22 -4.79
CA HIS A 303 10.15 -22.50 -5.87
C HIS A 303 10.02 -20.99 -5.58
N TYR A 304 9.68 -20.58 -4.35
CA TYR A 304 9.64 -19.16 -3.98
C TYR A 304 11.01 -18.49 -4.06
N ILE A 305 12.07 -19.20 -3.65
CA ILE A 305 13.43 -18.66 -3.74
C ILE A 305 13.83 -18.45 -5.20
N GLU A 306 13.45 -19.40 -6.08
CA GLU A 306 13.70 -19.25 -7.52
C GLU A 306 12.88 -18.11 -8.10
N SER A 307 11.57 -17.97 -7.76
CA SER A 307 10.74 -16.86 -8.21
C SER A 307 11.34 -15.50 -7.81
N MET A 308 11.79 -15.34 -6.57
CA MET A 308 12.43 -14.11 -6.10
C MET A 308 13.70 -13.73 -6.91
N LYS A 309 14.35 -14.69 -7.59
CA LYS A 309 15.52 -14.42 -8.45
C LYS A 309 15.16 -13.89 -9.83
N TYR A 310 13.93 -14.13 -10.31
CA TYR A 310 13.49 -13.71 -11.64
C TYR A 310 12.59 -12.48 -11.63
N ILE A 311 11.86 -12.23 -10.55
CA ILE A 311 10.97 -11.07 -10.41
C ILE A 311 11.76 -9.77 -10.59
N GLN A 312 11.40 -8.98 -11.62
CA GLN A 312 12.01 -7.69 -11.87
C GLN A 312 11.33 -6.54 -11.14
N TYR A 313 10.01 -6.64 -10.94
CA TYR A 313 9.27 -5.65 -10.18
C TYR A 313 8.01 -6.26 -9.56
N LEU A 314 7.73 -5.88 -8.32
CA LEU A 314 6.44 -6.10 -7.66
C LEU A 314 5.83 -4.76 -7.22
N PRO A 315 4.54 -4.53 -7.42
CA PRO A 315 3.83 -3.41 -6.83
C PRO A 315 3.70 -3.60 -5.31
N ARG A 316 3.13 -2.62 -4.63
CA ARG A 316 2.64 -2.75 -3.27
C ARG A 316 1.17 -3.17 -3.32
N LYS A 317 0.68 -3.96 -2.36
CA LYS A 317 -0.74 -4.32 -2.27
C LYS A 317 -1.62 -3.06 -2.20
N GLY A 318 -1.21 -2.06 -1.40
CA GLY A 318 -1.93 -0.79 -1.27
C GLY A 318 -2.07 -0.02 -2.58
N ASP A 319 -1.07 -0.10 -3.48
CA ASP A 319 -1.14 0.54 -4.80
C ASP A 319 -2.12 -0.20 -5.73
N CYS A 320 -2.18 -1.54 -5.64
CA CYS A 320 -3.16 -2.34 -6.38
C CYS A 320 -4.59 -2.00 -5.95
N VAL A 321 -4.84 -1.96 -4.63
CA VAL A 321 -6.14 -1.59 -4.05
C VAL A 321 -6.52 -0.16 -4.44
N GLY A 322 -5.61 0.79 -4.27
CA GLY A 322 -5.84 2.19 -4.63
C GLY A 322 -6.18 2.37 -6.10
N ARG A 323 -5.51 1.61 -6.99
CA ARG A 323 -5.79 1.59 -8.42
C ARG A 323 -7.18 1.03 -8.73
N MET A 324 -7.55 -0.09 -8.13
CA MET A 324 -8.89 -0.69 -8.31
C MET A 324 -10.00 0.25 -7.83
N MET A 325 -9.81 0.91 -6.67
CA MET A 325 -10.76 1.93 -6.18
C MET A 325 -10.89 3.10 -7.16
N PHE A 326 -9.78 3.58 -7.70
CA PHE A 326 -9.75 4.68 -8.65
C PHE A 326 -10.49 4.32 -9.96
N GLU A 327 -10.42 3.07 -10.40
CA GLU A 327 -11.08 2.55 -11.61
C GLU A 327 -12.52 2.09 -11.38
N GLY A 328 -13.01 2.16 -10.13
CA GLY A 328 -14.36 1.70 -9.76
C GLY A 328 -14.52 0.17 -9.72
N GLU A 329 -13.43 -0.57 -9.67
CA GLU A 329 -13.38 -2.03 -9.60
C GLU A 329 -13.35 -2.51 -8.13
N ARG A 330 -14.49 -2.51 -7.44
CA ARG A 330 -14.61 -3.09 -6.08
C ARG A 330 -15.17 -4.50 -6.10
#